data_41c07139f3506819045d1a1bb1412be9
#
_entry.id   41c07139f3506819045d1a1bb1412be9
#
_cell.length_a   1.000
_cell.length_b   1.000
_cell.length_c   1.000
_cell.angle_alpha   90.00
_cell.angle_beta   90.00
_cell.angle_gamma   90.00
#
_symmetry.space_group_name_H-M   'P 1'
#
loop_
_entity.id
_entity.type
_entity.pdbx_description
1 polymer ?
#
loop_
_entity_poly.entity_id
_entity_poly.type
_entity_poly.pdbx_seq_one_letter_code
_entity_poly.pdbx_strand_id
1 'polypeptide(L)'
;MARVSIINPPSRIDTISPFLAPECGKRPRLEFYLLRMGEGLALVAFLSFCVMWVQWQSVPGVPRISGDFVSFWTAGQLALEGHAADAYQKAPHFALQMAVHRTPDWPYLAFFYPPFFLLLCAGFALLGYLPALCLWLVTTCACYVAAMRALLPKGVREGEPVWVLLLGYPAVMVNAGFGQNGFLSTALLGGAAVWMDRRPVLAGMCLGCLAYKPQLGIIVPLALAAAGRWRCFAVAGATVLAMTATATLAFGAGIWPPFIAGMAEARLNWMEPINANYLQFFITVYGAVRLHGGPLALAYAAQAAVSVAAAFMLVRALRRRPPGARSGRAEGAAIAACVPFCSPFMLEYDLVILAVPMAWLLSEGLRDGFRRGELAALLGTYLAPVLFKMTLFDNAMKLGVIAAAAMLFAAVLRRMTEKPQNFTVRDSRVMANPLTASPLVREG
;
A
#
# COMPACT_ATOMS: atom_id res chain seq x y z
N MET A 1 -7.11 -75.37 -1.16
CA MET A 1 -6.18 -74.53 -1.96
C MET A 1 -6.67 -73.09 -1.92
N ALA A 2 -6.14 -72.34 -1.00
CA ALA A 2 -6.50 -70.89 -0.83
C ALA A 2 -5.49 -70.01 -1.61
N ARG A 3 -5.98 -69.18 -2.51
CA ARG A 3 -5.13 -68.20 -3.22
C ARG A 3 -4.86 -67.05 -2.29
N VAL A 4 -3.60 -66.87 -1.93
CA VAL A 4 -3.10 -65.63 -1.25
C VAL A 4 -2.98 -64.50 -2.27
N SER A 5 -3.76 -63.45 -2.06
CA SER A 5 -3.68 -62.19 -2.82
C SER A 5 -2.58 -61.33 -2.22
N ILE A 6 -1.52 -61.08 -2.98
CA ILE A 6 -0.40 -60.22 -2.58
C ILE A 6 -0.89 -58.77 -2.79
N ILE A 7 -1.08 -58.03 -1.70
CA ILE A 7 -1.34 -56.58 -1.71
C ILE A 7 0.02 -55.90 -1.86
N ASN A 8 0.26 -55.27 -3.01
CA ASN A 8 1.39 -54.36 -3.21
C ASN A 8 1.18 -53.10 -2.38
N PRO A 9 2.19 -52.62 -1.62
CA PRO A 9 2.10 -51.34 -0.94
C PRO A 9 2.12 -50.20 -1.96
N PRO A 10 1.36 -49.09 -1.72
CA PRO A 10 1.36 -47.94 -2.62
C PRO A 10 2.74 -47.27 -2.62
N SER A 11 3.28 -47.07 -3.81
CA SER A 11 4.52 -46.36 -4.03
C SER A 11 4.40 -44.90 -3.54
N ARG A 12 5.36 -44.45 -2.72
CA ARG A 12 5.48 -43.13 -2.10
C ARG A 12 5.83 -42.01 -3.11
N ILE A 13 5.20 -41.93 -4.27
CA ILE A 13 5.49 -40.91 -5.30
C ILE A 13 4.28 -40.02 -5.64
N ASP A 14 3.11 -40.23 -5.04
CA ASP A 14 1.89 -39.52 -5.39
C ASP A 14 1.54 -38.31 -4.47
N THR A 15 2.51 -37.74 -3.76
CA THR A 15 2.33 -36.48 -3.05
C THR A 15 2.99 -35.30 -3.78
N ILE A 16 2.96 -35.29 -5.12
CA ILE A 16 3.17 -34.08 -5.88
C ILE A 16 1.82 -33.35 -5.92
N SER A 17 1.80 -32.22 -5.23
CA SER A 17 0.73 -31.24 -5.06
C SER A 17 -0.30 -31.26 -6.22
N PRO A 18 -1.62 -31.25 -5.94
CA PRO A 18 -2.67 -31.15 -6.97
C PRO A 18 -2.63 -29.86 -7.79
N PHE A 19 -1.65 -29.01 -7.56
CA PHE A 19 -1.34 -27.79 -8.33
C PHE A 19 -0.70 -28.04 -9.70
N LEU A 20 -0.32 -29.28 -10.03
CA LEU A 20 0.39 -29.63 -11.26
C LEU A 20 -0.42 -30.48 -12.24
N ALA A 21 -1.71 -30.70 -12.01
CA ALA A 21 -2.57 -31.31 -13.02
C ALA A 21 -2.90 -30.25 -14.09
N PRO A 22 -2.48 -30.41 -15.36
CA PRO A 22 -2.79 -29.46 -16.41
C PRO A 22 -4.23 -29.73 -16.91
N GLU A 23 -5.20 -29.01 -16.33
CA GLU A 23 -6.47 -28.87 -17.00
C GLU A 23 -6.34 -27.80 -18.09
N CYS A 24 -6.36 -28.31 -19.32
CA CYS A 24 -6.67 -27.62 -20.59
C CYS A 24 -5.79 -26.44 -20.99
N GLY A 25 -4.67 -26.70 -21.67
CA GLY A 25 -4.24 -25.94 -22.86
C GLY A 25 -3.74 -24.51 -22.73
N LYS A 26 -3.45 -23.94 -21.54
CA LYS A 26 -2.97 -22.54 -21.41
C LYS A 26 -1.74 -22.46 -20.50
N ARG A 27 -0.63 -22.13 -21.10
CA ARG A 27 0.68 -21.64 -20.60
C ARG A 27 0.91 -21.61 -19.07
N PRO A 28 0.87 -22.72 -18.32
CA PRO A 28 1.15 -22.69 -16.87
C PRO A 28 2.61 -22.31 -16.57
N ARG A 29 3.51 -22.44 -17.55
CA ARG A 29 4.96 -22.19 -17.36
C ARG A 29 5.32 -20.72 -17.15
N LEU A 30 4.72 -19.78 -17.92
CA LEU A 30 5.09 -18.36 -17.82
C LEU A 30 4.64 -17.74 -16.48
N GLU A 31 3.40 -18.01 -16.07
CA GLU A 31 2.85 -17.50 -14.80
C GLU A 31 3.63 -18.06 -13.61
N PHE A 32 4.00 -19.34 -13.64
CA PHE A 32 4.85 -19.98 -12.65
C PHE A 32 6.23 -19.29 -12.58
N TYR A 33 6.90 -19.08 -13.71
CA TYR A 33 8.21 -18.41 -13.73
C TYR A 33 8.13 -16.96 -13.27
N LEU A 34 7.08 -16.24 -13.61
CA LEU A 34 6.88 -14.84 -13.16
C LEU A 34 6.67 -14.76 -11.64
N LEU A 35 5.90 -15.69 -11.07
CA LEU A 35 5.74 -15.77 -9.61
C LEU A 35 7.07 -16.10 -8.93
N ARG A 36 7.83 -17.10 -9.42
CA ARG A 36 9.16 -17.47 -8.89
C ARG A 36 10.18 -16.34 -9.02
N MET A 37 10.16 -15.60 -10.13
CA MET A 37 10.99 -14.40 -10.28
C MET A 37 10.58 -13.31 -9.27
N GLY A 38 9.28 -13.10 -9.08
CA GLY A 38 8.77 -12.15 -8.08
C GLY A 38 9.22 -12.52 -6.67
N GLU A 39 9.17 -13.81 -6.32
CA GLU A 39 9.65 -14.35 -5.03
C GLU A 39 11.16 -14.14 -4.86
N GLY A 40 11.95 -14.45 -5.89
CA GLY A 40 13.39 -14.21 -5.87
C GLY A 40 13.75 -12.74 -5.68
N LEU A 41 13.06 -11.85 -6.41
CA LEU A 41 13.22 -10.39 -6.26
C LEU A 41 12.80 -9.91 -4.87
N ALA A 42 11.71 -10.43 -4.32
CA ALA A 42 11.25 -10.11 -2.98
C ALA A 42 12.27 -10.53 -1.92
N LEU A 43 12.84 -11.73 -2.06
CA LEU A 43 13.88 -12.23 -1.15
C LEU A 43 15.15 -11.37 -1.24
N VAL A 44 15.60 -11.04 -2.45
CA VAL A 44 16.76 -10.14 -2.65
C VAL A 44 16.50 -8.77 -2.05
N ALA A 45 15.32 -8.20 -2.25
CA ALA A 45 14.94 -6.92 -1.67
C ALA A 45 14.92 -6.98 -0.13
N PHE A 46 14.38 -8.05 0.43
CA PHE A 46 14.37 -8.29 1.88
C PHE A 46 15.79 -8.40 2.45
N LEU A 47 16.64 -9.22 1.85
CA LEU A 47 18.03 -9.39 2.29
C LEU A 47 18.82 -8.09 2.15
N SER A 48 18.64 -7.35 1.05
CA SER A 48 19.27 -6.04 0.86
C SER A 48 18.82 -5.05 1.94
N PHE A 49 17.53 -5.05 2.27
CA PHE A 49 17.01 -4.22 3.36
C PHE A 49 17.60 -4.63 4.71
N CYS A 50 17.70 -5.92 5.02
CA CYS A 50 18.31 -6.39 6.26
C CYS A 50 19.77 -5.94 6.37
N VAL A 51 20.55 -6.04 5.28
CA VAL A 51 21.93 -5.55 5.23
C VAL A 51 21.99 -4.03 5.44
N MET A 52 21.16 -3.26 4.74
CA MET A 52 21.09 -1.81 4.92
C MET A 52 20.65 -1.43 6.35
N TRP A 53 19.69 -2.16 6.91
CA TRP A 53 19.24 -1.95 8.28
C TRP A 53 20.35 -2.20 9.29
N VAL A 54 21.08 -3.31 9.17
CA VAL A 54 22.23 -3.63 10.04
C VAL A 54 23.33 -2.58 9.89
N GLN A 55 23.65 -2.17 8.65
CA GLN A 55 24.62 -1.11 8.40
C GLN A 55 24.20 0.22 9.05
N TRP A 56 22.94 0.59 8.88
CA TRP A 56 22.39 1.82 9.49
C TRP A 56 22.45 1.78 11.02
N GLN A 57 22.13 0.63 11.64
CA GLN A 57 22.25 0.42 13.10
C GLN A 57 23.70 0.47 13.60
N SER A 58 24.65 0.24 12.71
CA SER A 58 26.09 0.22 13.04
C SER A 58 26.76 1.60 12.96
N VAL A 59 26.06 2.62 12.45
CA VAL A 59 26.60 3.98 12.35
C VAL A 59 26.64 4.62 13.73
N PRO A 60 27.80 5.08 14.21
CA PRO A 60 27.91 5.78 15.50
C PRO A 60 27.05 7.05 15.50
N GLY A 61 26.33 7.29 16.59
CA GLY A 61 25.47 8.47 16.77
C GLY A 61 24.08 8.37 16.11
N VAL A 62 23.79 7.31 15.35
CA VAL A 62 22.43 7.05 14.86
C VAL A 62 21.69 6.22 15.90
N PRO A 63 20.50 6.62 16.34
CA PRO A 63 19.72 5.86 17.31
C PRO A 63 19.35 4.49 16.76
N ARG A 64 19.63 3.48 17.56
CA ARG A 64 19.56 2.08 17.15
C ARG A 64 18.16 1.52 16.97
N ILE A 65 17.12 2.18 17.51
CA ILE A 65 15.74 1.68 17.47
C ILE A 65 14.81 2.87 17.47
N SER A 66 14.47 3.42 16.31
CA SER A 66 13.26 4.19 16.13
C SER A 66 13.18 4.79 14.74
N GLY A 67 12.06 4.77 14.22
CA GLY A 67 11.61 5.66 13.21
C GLY A 67 10.62 6.62 13.81
N ASP A 68 9.64 7.00 13.03
CA ASP A 68 8.61 7.96 13.42
C ASP A 68 7.67 7.47 14.54
N PHE A 69 7.75 6.19 14.94
CA PHE A 69 6.94 5.65 16.04
C PHE A 69 7.21 6.35 17.37
N VAL A 70 8.41 6.89 17.57
CA VAL A 70 8.69 7.66 18.79
C VAL A 70 7.76 8.87 18.92
N SER A 71 7.43 9.53 17.81
CA SER A 71 6.47 10.63 17.79
C SER A 71 5.08 10.18 18.25
N PHE A 72 4.65 8.97 17.87
CA PHE A 72 3.35 8.41 18.29
C PHE A 72 3.36 8.06 19.77
N TRP A 73 4.39 7.37 20.22
CA TRP A 73 4.50 6.91 21.59
C TRP A 73 4.62 8.08 22.58
N THR A 74 5.47 9.08 22.28
CA THR A 74 5.63 10.25 23.15
C THR A 74 4.39 11.15 23.17
N ALA A 75 3.70 11.30 22.03
CA ALA A 75 2.41 11.97 22.02
C ALA A 75 1.38 11.23 22.89
N GLY A 76 1.37 9.88 22.82
CA GLY A 76 0.52 9.05 23.66
C GLY A 76 0.84 9.19 25.16
N GLN A 77 2.11 9.31 25.57
CA GLN A 77 2.51 9.56 26.94
C GLN A 77 1.99 10.90 27.44
N LEU A 78 2.16 11.98 26.67
CA LEU A 78 1.58 13.29 27.00
C LEU A 78 0.08 13.23 27.19
N ALA A 79 -0.63 12.46 26.35
CA ALA A 79 -2.07 12.28 26.50
C ALA A 79 -2.46 11.54 27.78
N LEU A 80 -1.70 10.51 28.19
CA LEU A 80 -1.93 9.76 29.44
C LEU A 80 -1.65 10.60 30.68
N GLU A 81 -0.69 11.53 30.61
CA GLU A 81 -0.35 12.47 31.66
C GLU A 81 -1.33 13.65 31.79
N GLY A 82 -2.36 13.72 30.94
CA GLY A 82 -3.33 14.81 30.93
C GLY A 82 -2.87 16.05 30.11
N HIS A 83 -1.75 15.96 29.43
CA HIS A 83 -1.13 17.01 28.62
C HIS A 83 -1.29 16.80 27.12
N ALA A 84 -2.44 16.29 26.67
CA ALA A 84 -2.69 15.91 25.27
C ALA A 84 -2.39 17.02 24.24
N ALA A 85 -2.63 18.30 24.60
CA ALA A 85 -2.36 19.44 23.73
C ALA A 85 -0.85 19.66 23.47
N ASP A 86 0.00 19.25 24.40
CA ASP A 86 1.45 19.38 24.32
C ASP A 86 2.07 18.45 23.26
N ALA A 87 1.34 17.42 22.80
CA ALA A 87 1.72 16.59 21.67
C ALA A 87 1.88 17.39 20.36
N TYR A 88 1.23 18.54 20.25
CA TYR A 88 1.30 19.47 19.10
C TYR A 88 2.31 20.61 19.33
N GLN A 89 3.00 20.65 20.45
CA GLN A 89 3.98 21.67 20.79
C GLN A 89 5.39 21.07 20.77
N LYS A 90 6.31 21.73 20.02
CA LYS A 90 7.66 21.19 19.84
C LYS A 90 8.41 20.94 21.14
N ALA A 91 8.42 21.90 22.06
CA ALA A 91 9.28 21.82 23.27
C ALA A 91 8.94 20.63 24.18
N PRO A 92 7.70 20.45 24.68
CA PRO A 92 7.37 19.33 25.55
C PRO A 92 7.44 17.98 24.83
N HIS A 93 6.96 17.90 23.58
CA HIS A 93 6.99 16.67 22.81
C HIS A 93 8.43 16.21 22.49
N PHE A 94 9.31 17.15 22.13
CA PHE A 94 10.71 16.86 21.86
C PHE A 94 11.48 16.44 23.12
N ALA A 95 11.19 17.02 24.26
CA ALA A 95 11.82 16.66 25.53
C ALA A 95 11.61 15.16 25.85
N LEU A 96 10.40 14.63 25.63
CA LEU A 96 10.13 13.19 25.80
C LEU A 96 10.84 12.33 24.75
N GLN A 97 10.93 12.77 23.50
CA GLN A 97 11.68 12.05 22.46
C GLN A 97 13.15 11.92 22.83
N MET A 98 13.75 13.01 23.35
CA MET A 98 15.13 13.01 23.83
C MET A 98 15.35 12.04 24.99
N ALA A 99 14.39 11.94 25.92
CA ALA A 99 14.45 10.99 27.04
C ALA A 99 14.43 9.53 26.55
N VAL A 100 13.71 9.21 25.46
CA VAL A 100 13.68 7.88 24.85
C VAL A 100 15.00 7.57 24.14
N HIS A 101 15.52 8.51 23.35
CA HIS A 101 16.68 8.29 22.50
C HIS A 101 18.02 8.38 23.20
N ARG A 102 18.10 9.16 24.27
CA ARG A 102 19.32 9.40 25.06
C ARG A 102 20.50 9.93 24.20
N THR A 103 20.21 10.61 23.09
CA THR A 103 21.20 11.21 22.17
C THR A 103 20.84 12.67 21.94
N PRO A 104 21.79 13.62 22.17
CA PRO A 104 21.50 15.06 22.09
C PRO A 104 21.18 15.56 20.67
N ASP A 105 21.63 14.87 19.63
CA ASP A 105 21.54 15.32 18.23
C ASP A 105 20.37 14.68 17.46
N TRP A 106 19.35 14.17 18.18
CA TRP A 106 18.20 13.56 17.53
C TRP A 106 17.32 14.61 16.84
N PRO A 107 16.90 14.41 15.58
CA PRO A 107 15.99 15.33 14.93
C PRO A 107 14.59 15.22 15.56
N TYR A 108 13.95 16.36 15.78
CA TYR A 108 12.57 16.40 16.25
C TYR A 108 11.63 15.78 15.22
N LEU A 109 10.81 14.82 15.64
CA LEU A 109 9.76 14.17 14.85
C LEU A 109 8.40 14.66 15.35
N ALA A 110 7.79 15.58 14.60
CA ALA A 110 6.54 16.21 15.00
C ALA A 110 5.34 15.25 14.85
N PHE A 111 4.33 15.46 15.70
CA PHE A 111 3.07 14.73 15.66
C PHE A 111 2.05 15.46 14.78
N PHE A 112 1.81 14.97 13.56
CA PHE A 112 0.95 15.61 12.56
C PHE A 112 -0.41 14.92 12.37
N TYR A 113 -0.93 14.28 13.41
CA TYR A 113 -2.15 13.49 13.32
C TYR A 113 -3.30 14.13 14.10
N PRO A 114 -4.57 13.97 13.62
CA PRO A 114 -5.72 14.48 14.34
C PRO A 114 -5.85 13.90 15.75
N PRO A 115 -6.52 14.62 16.67
CA PRO A 115 -6.65 14.21 18.08
C PRO A 115 -7.23 12.81 18.30
N PHE A 116 -8.06 12.29 17.42
CA PHE A 116 -8.56 10.92 17.55
C PHE A 116 -7.49 9.84 17.29
N PHE A 117 -6.42 10.14 16.55
CA PHE A 117 -5.27 9.24 16.45
C PHE A 117 -4.46 9.21 17.73
N LEU A 118 -4.47 10.31 18.49
CA LEU A 118 -3.82 10.38 19.79
C LEU A 118 -4.42 9.39 20.80
N LEU A 119 -5.71 9.07 20.72
CA LEU A 119 -6.34 8.01 21.52
C LEU A 119 -5.69 6.65 21.28
N LEU A 120 -5.42 6.34 20.01
CA LEU A 120 -4.73 5.10 19.63
C LEU A 120 -3.29 5.10 20.15
N CYS A 121 -2.58 6.22 20.03
CA CYS A 121 -1.24 6.41 20.56
C CYS A 121 -1.19 6.23 22.07
N ALA A 122 -2.15 6.79 22.81
CA ALA A 122 -2.27 6.63 24.25
C ALA A 122 -2.44 5.14 24.66
N GLY A 123 -3.22 4.38 23.91
CA GLY A 123 -3.37 2.93 24.15
C GLY A 123 -2.05 2.17 24.04
N PHE A 124 -1.21 2.46 23.04
CA PHE A 124 0.12 1.86 22.91
C PHE A 124 1.11 2.40 23.96
N ALA A 125 0.97 3.65 24.35
CA ALA A 125 1.82 4.30 25.34
C ALA A 125 1.62 3.77 26.78
N LEU A 126 0.57 2.97 27.06
CA LEU A 126 0.44 2.20 28.30
C LEU A 126 1.58 1.18 28.49
N LEU A 127 2.26 0.82 27.43
CA LEU A 127 3.43 -0.06 27.43
C LEU A 127 4.71 0.76 27.32
N GLY A 128 5.82 0.19 27.82
CA GLY A 128 7.14 0.75 27.52
C GLY A 128 7.40 0.83 26.02
N TYR A 129 8.31 1.72 25.62
CA TYR A 129 8.54 2.05 24.20
C TYR A 129 8.75 0.83 23.27
N LEU A 130 9.66 -0.09 23.63
CA LEU A 130 9.97 -1.26 22.81
C LEU A 130 8.80 -2.26 22.70
N PRO A 131 8.16 -2.68 23.79
CA PRO A 131 6.95 -3.50 23.70
C PRO A 131 5.83 -2.83 22.91
N ALA A 132 5.65 -1.51 23.03
CA ALA A 132 4.67 -0.75 22.25
C ALA A 132 4.99 -0.78 20.75
N LEU A 133 6.25 -0.55 20.36
CA LEU A 133 6.71 -0.63 18.96
C LEU A 133 6.51 -2.03 18.38
N CYS A 134 6.89 -3.07 19.12
CA CYS A 134 6.69 -4.46 18.68
C CYS A 134 5.21 -4.78 18.49
N LEU A 135 4.36 -4.41 19.46
CA LEU A 135 2.91 -4.62 19.36
C LEU A 135 2.30 -3.84 18.19
N TRP A 136 2.71 -2.59 17.99
CA TRP A 136 2.30 -1.75 16.84
C TRP A 136 2.62 -2.41 15.51
N LEU A 137 3.87 -2.80 15.31
CA LEU A 137 4.32 -3.41 14.07
C LEU A 137 3.64 -4.76 13.80
N VAL A 138 3.56 -5.63 14.82
CA VAL A 138 2.96 -6.96 14.69
C VAL A 138 1.47 -6.85 14.38
N THR A 139 0.71 -6.04 15.11
CA THR A 139 -0.74 -5.92 14.93
C THR A 139 -1.09 -5.28 13.60
N THR A 140 -0.42 -4.17 13.24
CA THR A 140 -0.71 -3.49 11.97
C THR A 140 -0.25 -4.30 10.75
N CYS A 141 0.90 -4.99 10.83
CA CYS A 141 1.37 -5.91 9.80
C CYS A 141 0.42 -7.12 9.64
N ALA A 142 -0.07 -7.70 10.74
CA ALA A 142 -1.05 -8.79 10.68
C ALA A 142 -2.34 -8.34 9.99
N CYS A 143 -2.85 -7.14 10.28
CA CYS A 143 -4.01 -6.56 9.60
C CYS A 143 -3.73 -6.33 8.10
N TYR A 144 -2.55 -5.80 7.75
CA TYR A 144 -2.10 -5.65 6.36
C TYR A 144 -2.13 -6.98 5.61
N VAL A 145 -1.46 -7.99 6.17
CA VAL A 145 -1.38 -9.32 5.55
C VAL A 145 -2.76 -9.95 5.41
N ALA A 146 -3.62 -9.85 6.43
CA ALA A 146 -4.99 -10.37 6.37
C ALA A 146 -5.80 -9.71 5.23
N ALA A 147 -5.72 -8.39 5.09
CA ALA A 147 -6.41 -7.65 4.03
C ALA A 147 -5.87 -8.03 2.64
N MET A 148 -4.56 -8.11 2.46
CA MET A 148 -3.95 -8.47 1.18
C MET A 148 -4.26 -9.91 0.79
N ARG A 149 -4.17 -10.85 1.72
CA ARG A 149 -4.58 -12.24 1.47
C ARG A 149 -6.04 -12.37 1.06
N ALA A 150 -6.94 -11.57 1.62
CA ALA A 150 -8.35 -11.56 1.25
C ALA A 150 -8.60 -11.07 -0.18
N LEU A 151 -7.70 -10.27 -0.75
CA LEU A 151 -7.76 -9.80 -2.14
C LEU A 151 -7.26 -10.83 -3.16
N LEU A 152 -6.36 -11.74 -2.75
CA LEU A 152 -5.75 -12.74 -3.62
C LEU A 152 -6.66 -13.96 -3.86
N PRO A 153 -6.50 -14.69 -4.99
CA PRO A 153 -7.21 -15.94 -5.25
C PRO A 153 -6.88 -17.02 -4.21
N LYS A 154 -7.80 -17.97 -3.98
CA LYS A 154 -7.61 -19.04 -3.00
C LYS A 154 -6.30 -19.81 -3.24
N GLY A 155 -6.03 -20.24 -4.47
CA GLY A 155 -4.84 -21.00 -4.80
C GLY A 155 -3.51 -20.29 -4.52
N VAL A 156 -3.44 -18.98 -4.75
CA VAL A 156 -2.26 -18.15 -4.41
C VAL A 156 -2.18 -17.91 -2.90
N ARG A 157 -3.34 -17.73 -2.27
CA ARG A 157 -3.46 -17.43 -0.84
C ARG A 157 -3.02 -18.59 0.07
N GLU A 158 -3.20 -19.83 -0.41
CA GLU A 158 -2.87 -21.07 0.30
C GLU A 158 -1.44 -21.55 0.01
N GLY A 159 -0.77 -20.95 -1.01
CA GLY A 159 0.63 -21.25 -1.34
C GLY A 159 1.62 -20.56 -0.41
N GLU A 160 2.72 -21.24 -0.09
CA GLU A 160 3.82 -20.69 0.74
C GLU A 160 4.41 -19.38 0.20
N PRO A 161 4.55 -19.19 -1.12
CA PRO A 161 5.20 -17.99 -1.70
C PRO A 161 4.46 -16.68 -1.46
N VAL A 162 3.19 -16.70 -1.11
CA VAL A 162 2.40 -15.48 -0.85
C VAL A 162 3.02 -14.60 0.24
N TRP A 163 3.57 -15.20 1.28
CA TRP A 163 4.23 -14.47 2.35
C TRP A 163 5.44 -13.70 1.87
N VAL A 164 6.24 -14.32 0.98
CA VAL A 164 7.41 -13.70 0.38
C VAL A 164 7.00 -12.49 -0.47
N LEU A 165 5.94 -12.62 -1.27
CA LEU A 165 5.43 -11.49 -2.07
C LEU A 165 4.89 -10.35 -1.22
N LEU A 166 4.13 -10.65 -0.17
CA LEU A 166 3.50 -9.64 0.67
C LEU A 166 4.51 -8.93 1.58
N LEU A 167 5.41 -9.69 2.22
CA LEU A 167 6.38 -9.14 3.16
C LEU A 167 7.66 -8.67 2.46
N GLY A 168 8.01 -9.26 1.32
CA GLY A 168 9.16 -8.84 0.50
C GLY A 168 8.92 -7.59 -0.33
N TYR A 169 7.70 -7.02 -0.36
CA TYR A 169 7.46 -5.74 -1.01
C TYR A 169 8.31 -4.66 -0.32
N PRO A 170 9.23 -3.98 -1.05
CA PRO A 170 10.21 -3.10 -0.41
C PRO A 170 9.59 -1.96 0.41
N ALA A 171 8.40 -1.46 0.02
CA ALA A 171 7.68 -0.46 0.81
C ALA A 171 7.26 -0.99 2.20
N VAL A 172 7.04 -2.30 2.34
CA VAL A 172 6.77 -2.95 3.64
C VAL A 172 7.97 -2.78 4.58
N MET A 173 9.18 -2.99 4.04
CA MET A 173 10.42 -2.83 4.80
C MET A 173 10.67 -1.38 5.19
N VAL A 174 10.43 -0.44 4.26
CA VAL A 174 10.53 1.00 4.55
C VAL A 174 9.56 1.39 5.66
N ASN A 175 8.29 0.98 5.56
CA ASN A 175 7.27 1.28 6.57
C ASN A 175 7.62 0.68 7.94
N ALA A 176 8.10 -0.57 7.98
CA ALA A 176 8.51 -1.23 9.22
C ALA A 176 9.72 -0.54 9.84
N GLY A 177 10.72 -0.16 9.03
CA GLY A 177 11.93 0.52 9.49
C GLY A 177 11.67 1.88 10.12
N PHE A 178 10.70 2.62 9.62
CA PHE A 178 10.25 3.87 10.22
C PHE A 178 9.24 3.68 11.38
N GLY A 179 8.73 2.48 11.62
CA GLY A 179 7.65 2.26 12.57
C GLY A 179 6.35 2.98 12.20
N GLN A 180 6.17 3.24 10.90
CA GLN A 180 5.09 4.07 10.38
C GLN A 180 3.74 3.34 10.24
N ASN A 181 2.70 4.11 9.98
CA ASN A 181 1.31 3.65 9.95
C ASN A 181 0.81 3.18 8.57
N GLY A 182 1.70 2.98 7.61
CA GLY A 182 1.34 2.53 6.26
C GLY A 182 0.65 1.17 6.24
N PHE A 183 1.01 0.24 7.16
CA PHE A 183 0.32 -1.03 7.32
C PHE A 183 -1.15 -0.83 7.71
N LEU A 184 -1.42 0.06 8.65
CA LEU A 184 -2.78 0.39 9.07
C LEU A 184 -3.58 1.00 7.90
N SER A 185 -3.00 1.99 7.21
CA SER A 185 -3.64 2.61 6.02
C SER A 185 -3.98 1.57 4.96
N THR A 186 -3.04 0.67 4.66
CA THR A 186 -3.21 -0.37 3.65
C THR A 186 -4.26 -1.40 4.07
N ALA A 187 -4.26 -1.79 5.36
CA ALA A 187 -5.27 -2.69 5.92
C ALA A 187 -6.68 -2.09 5.84
N LEU A 188 -6.83 -0.80 6.12
CA LEU A 188 -8.11 -0.09 6.04
C LEU A 188 -8.61 0.00 4.58
N LEU A 189 -7.75 0.38 3.64
CA LEU A 189 -8.09 0.42 2.21
C LEU A 189 -8.41 -0.97 1.65
N GLY A 190 -7.57 -1.96 1.96
CA GLY A 190 -7.76 -3.34 1.52
C GLY A 190 -9.01 -3.99 2.14
N GLY A 191 -9.23 -3.79 3.44
CA GLY A 191 -10.45 -4.24 4.14
C GLY A 191 -11.70 -3.62 3.54
N ALA A 192 -11.67 -2.31 3.27
CA ALA A 192 -12.77 -1.64 2.58
C ALA A 192 -13.05 -2.26 1.21
N ALA A 193 -12.01 -2.51 0.40
CA ALA A 193 -12.15 -3.16 -0.91
C ALA A 193 -12.80 -4.54 -0.81
N VAL A 194 -12.42 -5.34 0.18
CA VAL A 194 -12.96 -6.69 0.41
C VAL A 194 -14.42 -6.65 0.88
N TRP A 195 -14.78 -5.70 1.74
CA TRP A 195 -16.09 -5.68 2.39
C TRP A 195 -17.15 -4.82 1.69
N MET A 196 -16.76 -3.98 0.73
CA MET A 196 -17.64 -2.97 0.12
C MET A 196 -18.93 -3.54 -0.47
N ASP A 197 -18.91 -4.75 -1.02
CA ASP A 197 -20.09 -5.38 -1.60
C ASP A 197 -20.97 -6.09 -0.56
N ARG A 198 -20.35 -6.83 0.37
CA ARG A 198 -21.06 -7.72 1.28
C ARG A 198 -21.32 -7.12 2.66
N ARG A 199 -20.45 -6.21 3.12
CA ARG A 199 -20.48 -5.58 4.45
C ARG A 199 -20.20 -4.08 4.34
N PRO A 200 -21.08 -3.31 3.68
CA PRO A 200 -20.82 -1.90 3.38
C PRO A 200 -20.64 -1.03 4.62
N VAL A 201 -21.16 -1.45 5.78
CA VAL A 201 -20.92 -0.77 7.05
C VAL A 201 -19.46 -0.90 7.46
N LEU A 202 -18.90 -2.13 7.46
CA LEU A 202 -17.49 -2.31 7.80
C LEU A 202 -16.55 -1.61 6.80
N ALA A 203 -16.91 -1.62 5.51
CA ALA A 203 -16.16 -0.89 4.50
C ALA A 203 -16.18 0.63 4.75
N GLY A 204 -17.35 1.17 5.10
CA GLY A 204 -17.50 2.58 5.46
C GLY A 204 -16.70 2.96 6.71
N MET A 205 -16.72 2.11 7.75
CA MET A 205 -15.93 2.31 8.96
C MET A 205 -14.43 2.33 8.64
N CYS A 206 -13.94 1.37 7.84
CA CYS A 206 -12.54 1.36 7.41
C CYS A 206 -12.14 2.64 6.67
N LEU A 207 -12.99 3.10 5.74
CA LEU A 207 -12.73 4.33 4.97
C LEU A 207 -12.83 5.59 5.84
N GLY A 208 -13.75 5.62 6.81
CA GLY A 208 -13.85 6.71 7.79
C GLY A 208 -12.62 6.78 8.69
N CYS A 209 -12.12 5.63 9.14
CA CYS A 209 -10.90 5.56 9.95
C CYS A 209 -9.67 6.13 9.23
N LEU A 210 -9.62 6.15 7.89
CA LEU A 210 -8.52 6.80 7.14
C LEU A 210 -8.39 8.30 7.43
N ALA A 211 -9.40 8.93 8.03
CA ALA A 211 -9.33 10.34 8.43
C ALA A 211 -8.20 10.63 9.44
N TYR A 212 -7.61 9.61 10.09
CA TYR A 212 -6.41 9.79 10.90
C TYR A 212 -5.21 10.27 10.06
N LYS A 213 -5.24 10.02 8.76
CA LYS A 213 -4.27 10.50 7.77
C LYS A 213 -5.04 11.11 6.59
N PRO A 214 -5.60 12.33 6.76
CA PRO A 214 -6.61 12.90 5.87
C PRO A 214 -6.17 12.99 4.41
N GLN A 215 -4.88 13.16 4.16
CA GLN A 215 -4.31 13.16 2.80
C GLN A 215 -4.54 11.85 2.04
N LEU A 216 -4.67 10.71 2.72
CA LEU A 216 -4.97 9.43 2.08
C LEU A 216 -6.49 9.24 1.85
N GLY A 217 -7.30 9.91 2.65
CA GLY A 217 -8.77 9.83 2.60
C GLY A 217 -9.46 10.85 1.69
N ILE A 218 -8.74 11.87 1.22
CA ILE A 218 -9.34 13.02 0.54
C ILE A 218 -10.17 12.66 -0.71
N ILE A 219 -9.77 11.64 -1.45
CA ILE A 219 -10.47 11.17 -2.66
C ILE A 219 -11.67 10.27 -2.36
N VAL A 220 -11.74 9.71 -1.14
CA VAL A 220 -12.73 8.69 -0.78
C VAL A 220 -14.17 9.18 -0.90
N PRO A 221 -14.57 10.35 -0.38
CA PRO A 221 -15.96 10.82 -0.51
C PRO A 221 -16.39 10.94 -1.97
N LEU A 222 -15.53 11.53 -2.81
CA LEU A 222 -15.80 11.71 -4.24
C LEU A 222 -15.93 10.36 -4.94
N ALA A 223 -15.05 9.40 -4.64
CA ALA A 223 -15.06 8.07 -5.23
C ALA A 223 -16.30 7.28 -4.84
N LEU A 224 -16.70 7.31 -3.55
CA LEU A 224 -17.90 6.63 -3.06
C LEU A 224 -19.18 7.21 -3.68
N ALA A 225 -19.28 8.54 -3.79
CA ALA A 225 -20.40 9.21 -4.46
C ALA A 225 -20.45 8.86 -5.95
N ALA A 226 -19.31 8.89 -6.65
CA ALA A 226 -19.21 8.51 -8.07
C ALA A 226 -19.59 7.04 -8.31
N ALA A 227 -19.23 6.14 -7.38
CA ALA A 227 -19.57 4.71 -7.43
C ALA A 227 -21.01 4.42 -7.00
N GLY A 228 -21.75 5.39 -6.45
CA GLY A 228 -23.10 5.19 -5.88
C GLY A 228 -23.09 4.35 -4.60
N ARG A 229 -21.99 4.37 -3.83
CA ARG A 229 -21.82 3.61 -2.58
C ARG A 229 -22.29 4.42 -1.36
N TRP A 230 -23.52 4.92 -1.42
CA TRP A 230 -24.07 5.87 -0.43
C TRP A 230 -24.04 5.34 1.00
N ARG A 231 -24.29 4.03 1.19
CA ARG A 231 -24.19 3.42 2.53
C ARG A 231 -22.78 3.49 3.10
N CYS A 232 -21.76 3.17 2.29
CA CYS A 232 -20.36 3.32 2.71
C CYS A 232 -20.02 4.78 2.98
N PHE A 233 -20.51 5.71 2.15
CA PHE A 233 -20.31 7.15 2.29
C PHE A 233 -20.87 7.67 3.63
N ALA A 234 -22.13 7.35 3.92
CA ALA A 234 -22.78 7.79 5.16
C ALA A 234 -22.07 7.21 6.41
N VAL A 235 -21.72 5.92 6.37
CA VAL A 235 -21.02 5.28 7.49
C VAL A 235 -19.61 5.85 7.64
N ALA A 236 -18.86 6.13 6.55
CA ALA A 236 -17.56 6.78 6.65
C ALA A 236 -17.66 8.15 7.32
N GLY A 237 -18.62 8.97 6.92
CA GLY A 237 -18.89 10.25 7.58
C GLY A 237 -19.27 10.10 9.05
N ALA A 238 -20.17 9.17 9.38
CA ALA A 238 -20.56 8.88 10.77
C ALA A 238 -19.35 8.41 11.62
N THR A 239 -18.45 7.61 11.02
CA THR A 239 -17.22 7.15 11.70
C THR A 239 -16.29 8.33 12.01
N VAL A 240 -16.09 9.25 11.08
CA VAL A 240 -15.28 10.46 11.30
C VAL A 240 -15.89 11.30 12.44
N LEU A 241 -17.20 11.53 12.39
CA LEU A 241 -17.91 12.27 13.44
C LEU A 241 -17.78 11.59 14.81
N ALA A 242 -17.94 10.27 14.86
CA ALA A 242 -17.80 9.50 16.11
C ALA A 242 -16.36 9.60 16.66
N MET A 243 -15.33 9.46 15.83
CA MET A 243 -13.93 9.62 16.25
C MET A 243 -13.65 11.04 16.75
N THR A 244 -14.15 12.06 16.04
CA THR A 244 -14.02 13.46 16.44
C THR A 244 -14.71 13.72 17.79
N ALA A 245 -15.94 13.24 17.96
CA ALA A 245 -16.67 13.35 19.23
C ALA A 245 -15.94 12.63 20.37
N THR A 246 -15.44 11.41 20.14
CA THR A 246 -14.70 10.64 21.15
C THR A 246 -13.43 11.36 21.57
N ALA A 247 -12.64 11.91 20.63
CA ALA A 247 -11.44 12.68 20.96
C ALA A 247 -11.78 13.98 21.71
N THR A 248 -12.86 14.66 21.33
CA THR A 248 -13.33 15.87 22.03
C THR A 248 -13.80 15.58 23.44
N LEU A 249 -14.48 14.46 23.65
CA LEU A 249 -14.90 14.02 24.98
C LEU A 249 -13.73 13.60 25.87
N ALA A 250 -12.70 12.96 25.28
CA ALA A 250 -11.54 12.49 26.01
C ALA A 250 -10.56 13.63 26.38
N PHE A 251 -10.31 14.56 25.48
CA PHE A 251 -9.27 15.59 25.62
C PHE A 251 -9.82 17.01 25.78
N GLY A 252 -11.14 17.19 25.72
CA GLY A 252 -11.77 18.49 25.67
C GLY A 252 -11.72 19.17 24.29
N ALA A 253 -12.60 20.15 24.07
CA ALA A 253 -12.62 20.93 22.80
C ALA A 253 -11.34 21.74 22.57
N GLY A 254 -10.61 22.08 23.64
CA GLY A 254 -9.33 22.80 23.58
C GLY A 254 -8.19 22.08 22.87
N ILE A 255 -8.35 20.79 22.50
CA ILE A 255 -7.34 20.03 21.77
C ILE A 255 -7.21 20.45 20.29
N TRP A 256 -8.30 20.96 19.70
CA TRP A 256 -8.37 21.25 18.26
C TRP A 256 -7.54 22.47 17.82
N PRO A 257 -7.53 23.63 18.55
CA PRO A 257 -6.68 24.76 18.17
C PRO A 257 -5.19 24.45 18.09
N PRO A 258 -4.55 23.76 19.08
CA PRO A 258 -3.16 23.34 18.99
C PRO A 258 -2.90 22.39 17.80
N PHE A 259 -3.79 21.45 17.52
CA PHE A 259 -3.69 20.60 16.33
C PHE A 259 -3.68 21.41 15.03
N ILE A 260 -4.61 22.36 14.86
CA ILE A 260 -4.70 23.21 13.65
C ILE A 260 -3.46 24.09 13.50
N ALA A 261 -2.99 24.68 14.62
CA ALA A 261 -1.78 25.49 14.64
C ALA A 261 -0.54 24.65 14.27
N GLY A 262 -0.42 23.45 14.84
CA GLY A 262 0.65 22.50 14.52
C GLY A 262 0.67 22.08 13.04
N MET A 263 -0.50 21.93 12.42
CA MET A 263 -0.58 21.65 10.97
C MET A 263 -0.11 22.84 10.12
N ALA A 264 -0.45 24.07 10.52
CA ALA A 264 0.02 25.27 9.83
C ALA A 264 1.54 25.45 9.98
N GLU A 265 2.08 25.23 11.18
CA GLU A 265 3.51 25.24 11.45
C GLU A 265 4.26 24.16 10.64
N ALA A 266 3.71 22.94 10.59
CA ALA A 266 4.26 21.85 9.81
C ALA A 266 4.42 22.23 8.34
N ARG A 267 3.40 22.84 7.76
CA ARG A 267 3.43 23.29 6.37
C ARG A 267 4.55 24.32 6.15
N LEU A 268 4.60 25.34 6.98
CA LEU A 268 5.53 26.46 6.82
C LEU A 268 6.98 26.09 7.10
N ASN A 269 7.24 25.22 8.08
CA ASN A 269 8.60 24.96 8.56
C ASN A 269 9.21 23.66 8.01
N TRP A 270 8.38 22.70 7.57
CA TRP A 270 8.85 21.36 7.20
C TRP A 270 8.53 20.98 5.76
N MET A 271 7.45 21.49 5.18
CA MET A 271 6.98 21.05 3.87
C MET A 271 7.28 22.05 2.76
N GLU A 272 7.21 23.35 3.03
CA GLU A 272 7.40 24.40 2.02
C GLU A 272 8.85 24.88 1.83
N PRO A 273 9.74 24.92 2.85
CA PRO A 273 11.10 25.41 2.65
C PRO A 273 11.87 24.57 1.62
N ILE A 274 12.58 25.23 0.70
CA ILE A 274 13.34 24.56 -0.36
C ILE A 274 14.50 23.73 0.18
N ASN A 275 15.04 24.09 1.33
CA ASN A 275 16.12 23.41 2.02
C ASN A 275 15.61 22.40 3.05
N ALA A 276 14.31 22.10 3.07
CA ALA A 276 13.75 21.14 4.01
C ALA A 276 14.28 19.75 3.69
N ASN A 277 14.94 19.12 4.66
CA ASN A 277 15.42 17.73 4.55
C ASN A 277 14.29 16.75 4.21
N TYR A 278 13.02 17.14 4.46
CA TYR A 278 11.84 16.33 4.18
C TYR A 278 11.48 16.23 2.68
N LEU A 279 11.88 17.20 1.84
CA LEU A 279 11.55 17.19 0.40
C LEU A 279 12.07 15.92 -0.30
N GLN A 280 13.19 15.40 0.15
CA GLN A 280 13.76 14.16 -0.41
C GLN A 280 12.90 12.92 -0.17
N PHE A 281 11.99 12.94 0.81
CA PHE A 281 11.11 11.80 1.13
C PHE A 281 9.75 11.85 0.42
N PHE A 282 9.40 12.99 -0.20
CA PHE A 282 8.16 13.12 -0.95
C PHE A 282 8.22 12.38 -2.28
N ILE A 283 7.20 11.56 -2.53
CA ILE A 283 7.01 10.80 -3.77
C ILE A 283 5.91 11.40 -4.65
N THR A 284 5.81 12.72 -4.67
CA THR A 284 4.73 13.48 -5.30
C THR A 284 5.26 14.42 -6.37
N VAL A 285 4.38 14.87 -7.28
CA VAL A 285 4.73 15.87 -8.29
C VAL A 285 5.18 17.17 -7.62
N TYR A 286 4.54 17.56 -6.52
CA TYR A 286 4.97 18.68 -5.69
C TYR A 286 6.43 18.52 -5.24
N GLY A 287 6.78 17.37 -4.65
CA GLY A 287 8.14 17.08 -4.20
C GLY A 287 9.15 17.10 -5.36
N ALA A 288 8.79 16.52 -6.50
CA ALA A 288 9.65 16.53 -7.69
C ALA A 288 9.95 17.94 -8.20
N VAL A 289 8.92 18.80 -8.34
CA VAL A 289 9.10 20.21 -8.77
C VAL A 289 9.99 20.97 -7.78
N ARG A 290 9.75 20.82 -6.47
CA ARG A 290 10.52 21.52 -5.43
C ARG A 290 11.98 21.09 -5.40
N LEU A 291 12.25 19.80 -5.56
CA LEU A 291 13.63 19.26 -5.60
C LEU A 291 14.44 19.74 -6.79
N HIS A 292 13.78 20.05 -7.91
CA HIS A 292 14.42 20.66 -9.07
C HIS A 292 14.49 22.19 -8.99
N GLY A 293 14.26 22.76 -7.80
CA GLY A 293 14.36 24.22 -7.59
C GLY A 293 13.14 25.00 -8.06
N GLY A 294 12.05 24.32 -8.45
CA GLY A 294 10.84 24.98 -8.92
C GLY A 294 10.17 25.83 -7.82
N PRO A 295 9.54 26.97 -8.18
CA PRO A 295 8.87 27.84 -7.22
C PRO A 295 7.65 27.13 -6.58
N LEU A 296 7.32 27.56 -5.36
CA LEU A 296 6.24 26.96 -4.55
C LEU A 296 4.89 26.95 -5.28
N ALA A 297 4.56 28.06 -5.94
CA ALA A 297 3.31 28.19 -6.70
C ALA A 297 3.22 27.18 -7.85
N LEU A 298 4.33 26.94 -8.59
CA LEU A 298 4.38 25.96 -9.66
C LEU A 298 4.22 24.55 -9.10
N ALA A 299 4.85 24.23 -7.96
CA ALA A 299 4.76 22.91 -7.34
C ALA A 299 3.31 22.59 -6.93
N TYR A 300 2.63 23.53 -6.29
CA TYR A 300 1.21 23.35 -5.93
C TYR A 300 0.31 23.30 -7.17
N ALA A 301 0.54 24.16 -8.17
CA ALA A 301 -0.26 24.16 -9.40
C ALA A 301 -0.11 22.83 -10.17
N ALA A 302 1.11 22.31 -10.32
CA ALA A 302 1.38 21.05 -10.97
C ALA A 302 0.74 19.86 -10.21
N GLN A 303 0.87 19.85 -8.89
CA GLN A 303 0.23 18.83 -8.05
C GLN A 303 -1.30 18.91 -8.15
N ALA A 304 -1.89 20.11 -8.09
CA ALA A 304 -3.33 20.29 -8.21
C ALA A 304 -3.85 19.80 -9.58
N ALA A 305 -3.13 20.11 -10.67
CA ALA A 305 -3.48 19.63 -12.00
C ALA A 305 -3.49 18.10 -12.08
N VAL A 306 -2.46 17.43 -11.53
CA VAL A 306 -2.39 15.97 -11.47
C VAL A 306 -3.48 15.39 -10.58
N SER A 307 -3.75 16.00 -9.43
CA SER A 307 -4.81 15.55 -8.51
C SER A 307 -6.19 15.62 -9.16
N VAL A 308 -6.49 16.72 -9.86
CA VAL A 308 -7.76 16.90 -10.59
C VAL A 308 -7.86 15.89 -11.74
N ALA A 309 -6.79 15.69 -12.52
CA ALA A 309 -6.77 14.72 -13.60
C ALA A 309 -6.99 13.28 -13.08
N ALA A 310 -6.30 12.89 -12.02
CA ALA A 310 -6.46 11.57 -11.40
C ALA A 310 -7.88 11.36 -10.84
N ALA A 311 -8.42 12.35 -10.14
CA ALA A 311 -9.79 12.32 -9.63
C ALA A 311 -10.81 12.22 -10.77
N PHE A 312 -10.65 12.99 -11.85
CA PHE A 312 -11.51 12.92 -13.02
C PHE A 312 -11.47 11.54 -13.69
N MET A 313 -10.26 10.98 -13.90
CA MET A 313 -10.09 9.65 -14.47
C MET A 313 -10.75 8.58 -13.60
N LEU A 314 -10.57 8.64 -12.28
CA LEU A 314 -11.21 7.73 -11.32
C LEU A 314 -12.74 7.83 -11.40
N VAL A 315 -13.31 9.03 -11.31
CA VAL A 315 -14.76 9.27 -11.38
C VAL A 315 -15.33 8.77 -12.70
N ARG A 316 -14.67 9.08 -13.83
CA ARG A 316 -15.07 8.60 -15.14
C ARG A 316 -15.08 7.07 -15.19
N ALA A 317 -14.04 6.41 -14.69
CA ALA A 317 -13.95 4.96 -14.67
C ALA A 317 -15.04 4.35 -13.77
N LEU A 318 -15.27 4.91 -12.58
CA LEU A 318 -16.32 4.46 -11.66
C LEU A 318 -17.74 4.58 -12.24
N ARG A 319 -18.00 5.59 -13.07
CA ARG A 319 -19.29 5.81 -13.72
C ARG A 319 -19.50 5.01 -15.00
N ARG A 320 -18.43 4.69 -15.75
CA ARG A 320 -18.49 4.03 -17.04
C ARG A 320 -18.44 2.50 -17.02
N ARG A 321 -18.54 1.92 -15.84
CA ARG A 321 -18.52 0.46 -15.71
C ARG A 321 -19.71 -0.20 -16.40
N PRO A 322 -19.50 -1.36 -17.05
CA PRO A 322 -20.59 -2.14 -17.63
C PRO A 322 -21.63 -2.51 -16.55
N PRO A 323 -22.93 -2.61 -16.91
CA PRO A 323 -23.95 -3.14 -16.00
C PRO A 323 -23.53 -4.55 -15.50
N GLY A 324 -23.67 -4.80 -14.21
CA GLY A 324 -23.24 -6.07 -13.59
C GLY A 324 -21.76 -6.17 -13.20
N ALA A 325 -20.88 -5.28 -13.67
CA ALA A 325 -19.45 -5.28 -13.36
C ALA A 325 -19.08 -4.53 -12.05
N ARG A 326 -20.07 -4.27 -11.18
CA ARG A 326 -19.79 -3.65 -9.88
C ARG A 326 -19.03 -4.62 -9.00
N SER A 327 -17.81 -4.22 -8.59
CA SER A 327 -16.97 -4.98 -7.68
C SER A 327 -16.30 -4.04 -6.70
N GLY A 328 -16.62 -4.19 -5.43
CA GLY A 328 -16.00 -3.42 -4.36
C GLY A 328 -14.47 -3.57 -4.33
N ARG A 329 -13.97 -4.74 -4.73
CA ARG A 329 -12.51 -4.98 -4.85
C ARG A 329 -11.88 -4.11 -5.94
N ALA A 330 -12.51 -4.02 -7.10
CA ALA A 330 -12.05 -3.17 -8.19
C ALA A 330 -12.13 -1.68 -7.83
N GLU A 331 -13.23 -1.27 -7.17
CA GLU A 331 -13.44 0.10 -6.71
C GLU A 331 -12.40 0.49 -5.66
N GLY A 332 -12.19 -0.35 -4.64
CA GLY A 332 -11.18 -0.13 -3.62
C GLY A 332 -9.75 -0.11 -4.17
N ALA A 333 -9.43 -0.99 -5.13
CA ALA A 333 -8.15 -0.98 -5.83
C ALA A 333 -7.94 0.33 -6.62
N ALA A 334 -8.96 0.81 -7.32
CA ALA A 334 -8.90 2.06 -8.07
C ALA A 334 -8.74 3.28 -7.14
N ILE A 335 -9.46 3.30 -6.00
CA ILE A 335 -9.30 4.35 -4.98
C ILE A 335 -7.87 4.33 -4.44
N ALA A 336 -7.35 3.19 -4.01
CA ALA A 336 -5.99 3.07 -3.47
C ALA A 336 -4.91 3.45 -4.49
N ALA A 337 -5.08 3.09 -5.79
CA ALA A 337 -4.17 3.48 -6.85
C ALA A 337 -4.21 4.98 -7.17
N CYS A 338 -5.33 5.67 -6.89
CA CYS A 338 -5.48 7.12 -7.09
C CYS A 338 -4.84 7.94 -5.97
N VAL A 339 -4.76 7.41 -4.74
CA VAL A 339 -4.30 8.12 -3.54
C VAL A 339 -2.96 8.84 -3.74
N PRO A 340 -1.91 8.25 -4.36
CA PRO A 340 -0.61 8.91 -4.53
C PRO A 340 -0.66 10.23 -5.29
N PHE A 341 -1.70 10.44 -6.09
CA PHE A 341 -1.87 11.63 -6.93
C PHE A 341 -2.72 12.71 -6.27
N CYS A 342 -3.37 12.41 -5.14
CA CYS A 342 -4.37 13.30 -4.54
C CYS A 342 -3.81 14.25 -3.47
N SER A 343 -2.55 14.09 -3.07
CA SER A 343 -1.92 14.92 -2.03
C SER A 343 -0.51 15.35 -2.42
N PRO A 344 -0.11 16.58 -2.08
CA PRO A 344 1.29 17.02 -2.20
C PRO A 344 2.21 16.34 -1.17
N PHE A 345 1.66 15.79 -0.08
CA PHE A 345 2.41 15.35 1.10
C PHE A 345 2.29 13.84 1.29
N MET A 346 2.79 13.06 0.34
CA MET A 346 2.91 11.62 0.44
C MET A 346 4.37 11.22 0.50
N LEU A 347 4.73 10.38 1.47
CA LEU A 347 6.10 9.94 1.72
C LEU A 347 6.32 8.51 1.26
N GLU A 348 7.59 8.11 1.15
CA GLU A 348 8.00 6.81 0.60
C GLU A 348 7.40 5.60 1.33
N TYR A 349 7.24 5.66 2.65
CA TYR A 349 6.63 4.58 3.42
C TYR A 349 5.12 4.42 3.16
N ASP A 350 4.46 5.43 2.60
CA ASP A 350 3.06 5.36 2.18
C ASP A 350 2.86 4.53 0.91
N LEU A 351 3.92 4.25 0.15
CA LEU A 351 3.85 3.39 -1.03
C LEU A 351 3.30 1.99 -0.73
N VAL A 352 3.34 1.56 0.53
CA VAL A 352 2.77 0.27 0.94
C VAL A 352 1.28 0.15 0.60
N ILE A 353 0.53 1.27 0.50
CA ILE A 353 -0.89 1.25 0.08
C ILE A 353 -1.09 0.72 -1.34
N LEU A 354 -0.07 0.82 -2.20
CA LEU A 354 -0.12 0.29 -3.57
C LEU A 354 -0.15 -1.25 -3.61
N ALA A 355 0.09 -1.92 -2.48
CA ALA A 355 -0.17 -3.35 -2.36
C ALA A 355 -1.64 -3.72 -2.65
N VAL A 356 -2.60 -2.83 -2.33
CA VAL A 356 -4.04 -3.05 -2.59
C VAL A 356 -4.34 -3.19 -4.09
N PRO A 357 -4.01 -2.20 -4.95
CA PRO A 357 -4.23 -2.34 -6.39
C PRO A 357 -3.35 -3.42 -7.02
N MET A 358 -2.13 -3.64 -6.53
CA MET A 358 -1.28 -4.73 -7.03
C MET A 358 -1.87 -6.11 -6.73
N ALA A 359 -2.35 -6.36 -5.51
CA ALA A 359 -2.99 -7.63 -5.15
C ALA A 359 -4.26 -7.88 -5.97
N TRP A 360 -5.09 -6.84 -6.19
CA TRP A 360 -6.27 -6.96 -7.04
C TRP A 360 -5.90 -7.23 -8.51
N LEU A 361 -4.98 -6.45 -9.08
CA LEU A 361 -4.57 -6.61 -10.49
C LEU A 361 -3.90 -7.97 -10.74
N LEU A 362 -3.07 -8.44 -9.80
CA LEU A 362 -2.49 -9.78 -9.82
C LEU A 362 -3.59 -10.85 -9.80
N SER A 363 -4.59 -10.70 -8.90
CA SER A 363 -5.73 -11.62 -8.81
C SER A 363 -6.50 -11.73 -10.12
N GLU A 364 -6.79 -10.58 -10.74
CA GLU A 364 -7.49 -10.55 -12.03
C GLU A 364 -6.63 -11.09 -13.18
N GLY A 365 -5.33 -10.81 -13.18
CA GLY A 365 -4.38 -11.33 -14.16
C GLY A 365 -4.24 -12.84 -14.10
N LEU A 366 -4.16 -13.41 -12.90
CA LEU A 366 -4.09 -14.86 -12.69
C LEU A 366 -5.39 -15.58 -13.08
N ARG A 367 -6.54 -14.91 -12.91
CA ARG A 367 -7.85 -15.47 -13.28
C ARG A 367 -8.11 -15.44 -14.77
N ASP A 368 -7.88 -14.32 -15.44
CA ASP A 368 -8.34 -14.03 -16.81
C ASP A 368 -7.18 -13.81 -17.79
N GLY A 369 -5.94 -13.99 -17.37
CA GLY A 369 -4.71 -13.63 -18.11
C GLY A 369 -4.35 -12.15 -17.97
N PHE A 370 -3.05 -11.84 -18.06
CA PHE A 370 -2.52 -10.48 -17.99
C PHE A 370 -2.71 -9.77 -19.34
N ARG A 371 -3.14 -8.51 -19.28
CA ARG A 371 -3.21 -7.62 -20.44
C ARG A 371 -1.86 -6.93 -20.67
N ARG A 372 -1.68 -6.38 -21.87
CA ARG A 372 -0.45 -5.66 -22.25
C ARG A 372 -0.14 -4.55 -21.23
N GLY A 373 1.07 -4.58 -20.66
CA GLY A 373 1.58 -3.60 -19.70
C GLY A 373 1.20 -3.83 -18.23
N GLU A 374 0.27 -4.75 -17.88
CA GLU A 374 -0.11 -5.02 -16.49
C GLU A 374 1.06 -5.61 -15.68
N LEU A 375 1.82 -6.53 -16.26
CA LEU A 375 3.02 -7.08 -15.62
C LEU A 375 4.10 -6.01 -15.42
N ALA A 376 4.32 -5.14 -16.39
CA ALA A 376 5.26 -4.04 -16.28
C ALA A 376 4.82 -3.05 -15.16
N ALA A 377 3.52 -2.75 -15.06
CA ALA A 377 2.98 -1.91 -14.01
C ALA A 377 3.15 -2.56 -12.62
N LEU A 378 2.90 -3.86 -12.50
CA LEU A 378 3.10 -4.61 -11.24
C LEU A 378 4.57 -4.63 -10.83
N LEU A 379 5.47 -5.04 -11.74
CA LEU A 379 6.91 -5.13 -11.45
C LEU A 379 7.53 -3.75 -11.20
N GLY A 380 7.19 -2.76 -12.02
CA GLY A 380 7.69 -1.39 -11.84
C GLY A 380 7.26 -0.80 -10.49
N THR A 381 6.00 -0.99 -10.09
CA THR A 381 5.50 -0.51 -8.79
C THR A 381 6.11 -1.29 -7.63
N TYR A 382 6.29 -2.60 -7.78
CA TYR A 382 6.89 -3.43 -6.74
C TYR A 382 8.35 -3.04 -6.47
N LEU A 383 9.12 -2.73 -7.51
CA LEU A 383 10.53 -2.35 -7.42
C LEU A 383 10.75 -0.85 -7.15
N ALA A 384 9.76 -0.01 -7.39
CA ALA A 384 9.89 1.44 -7.26
C ALA A 384 10.49 1.91 -5.90
N PRO A 385 10.14 1.33 -4.73
CA PRO A 385 10.73 1.75 -3.46
C PRO A 385 12.22 1.42 -3.34
N VAL A 386 12.71 0.33 -3.98
CA VAL A 386 14.16 0.01 -4.01
C VAL A 386 14.89 1.06 -4.82
N LEU A 387 14.37 1.34 -6.01
CA LEU A 387 14.95 2.33 -6.89
C LEU A 387 15.02 3.71 -6.24
N PHE A 388 14.01 4.06 -5.45
CA PHE A 388 13.96 5.30 -4.70
C PHE A 388 15.10 5.45 -3.67
N LYS A 389 15.53 4.34 -3.04
CA LYS A 389 16.61 4.31 -2.05
C LYS A 389 18.02 4.27 -2.65
N MET A 390 18.15 3.99 -3.94
CA MET A 390 19.45 3.97 -4.60
C MET A 390 19.95 5.40 -4.86
N THR A 391 20.86 5.88 -4.03
CA THR A 391 21.38 7.26 -3.98
C THR A 391 22.04 7.75 -5.27
N LEU A 392 22.37 6.87 -6.21
CA LEU A 392 23.06 7.22 -7.47
C LEU A 392 22.19 8.04 -8.46
N PHE A 393 20.85 8.20 -8.19
CA PHE A 393 19.90 8.77 -9.14
C PHE A 393 18.85 9.69 -8.49
N ASP A 394 19.17 10.38 -7.42
CA ASP A 394 18.27 11.03 -6.46
C ASP A 394 16.98 11.67 -7.03
N ASN A 395 17.11 12.55 -8.01
CA ASN A 395 15.93 13.29 -8.50
C ASN A 395 15.18 12.56 -9.65
N ALA A 396 15.89 11.85 -10.52
CA ALA A 396 15.27 11.09 -11.61
C ALA A 396 14.45 9.89 -11.08
N MET A 397 14.86 9.29 -9.97
CA MET A 397 14.18 8.13 -9.36
C MET A 397 12.79 8.46 -8.82
N LYS A 398 12.56 9.68 -8.33
CA LYS A 398 11.22 10.11 -7.87
C LYS A 398 10.22 10.16 -9.02
N LEU A 399 10.66 10.62 -10.18
CA LEU A 399 9.84 10.57 -11.40
C LEU A 399 9.53 9.13 -11.80
N GLY A 400 10.49 8.21 -11.62
CA GLY A 400 10.29 6.78 -11.84
C GLY A 400 9.21 6.16 -10.94
N VAL A 401 9.22 6.53 -9.65
CA VAL A 401 8.18 6.07 -8.69
C VAL A 401 6.80 6.61 -9.08
N ILE A 402 6.71 7.90 -9.40
CA ILE A 402 5.47 8.54 -9.86
C ILE A 402 4.98 7.87 -11.15
N ALA A 403 5.87 7.61 -12.10
CA ALA A 403 5.54 6.94 -13.36
C ALA A 403 5.05 5.49 -13.13
N ALA A 404 5.69 4.73 -12.25
CA ALA A 404 5.27 3.38 -11.90
C ALA A 404 3.87 3.37 -11.25
N ALA A 405 3.61 4.28 -10.32
CA ALA A 405 2.29 4.46 -9.73
C ALA A 405 1.23 4.86 -10.78
N ALA A 406 1.59 5.73 -11.73
CA ALA A 406 0.69 6.14 -12.82
C ALA A 406 0.39 4.98 -13.78
N MET A 407 1.38 4.15 -14.11
CA MET A 407 1.19 2.93 -14.90
C MET A 407 0.25 1.95 -14.19
N LEU A 408 0.43 1.75 -12.88
CA LEU A 408 -0.46 0.90 -12.09
C LEU A 408 -1.88 1.46 -12.06
N PHE A 409 -2.04 2.76 -11.81
CA PHE A 409 -3.36 3.42 -11.83
C PHE A 409 -4.06 3.26 -13.19
N ALA A 410 -3.35 3.54 -14.28
CA ALA A 410 -3.89 3.38 -15.63
C ALA A 410 -4.27 1.91 -15.94
N ALA A 411 -3.44 0.93 -15.52
CA ALA A 411 -3.72 -0.50 -15.68
C ALA A 411 -4.98 -0.92 -14.92
N VAL A 412 -5.13 -0.47 -13.66
CA VAL A 412 -6.32 -0.73 -12.82
C VAL A 412 -7.58 -0.14 -13.46
N LEU A 413 -7.55 1.13 -13.88
CA LEU A 413 -8.71 1.78 -14.51
C LEU A 413 -9.11 1.10 -15.81
N ARG A 414 -8.13 0.75 -16.66
CA ARG A 414 -8.36 0.03 -17.90
C ARG A 414 -9.00 -1.34 -17.63
N ARG A 415 -8.43 -2.12 -16.70
CA ARG A 415 -8.95 -3.45 -16.32
C ARG A 415 -10.39 -3.38 -15.82
N MET A 416 -10.72 -2.35 -15.07
CA MET A 416 -12.04 -2.14 -14.50
C MET A 416 -13.10 -1.74 -15.53
N THR A 417 -12.71 -1.04 -16.61
CA THR A 417 -13.65 -0.46 -17.59
C THR A 417 -13.81 -1.28 -18.88
N GLU A 418 -12.82 -2.08 -19.23
CA GLU A 418 -12.87 -2.92 -20.44
C GLU A 418 -13.57 -4.26 -20.17
N LYS A 419 -14.34 -4.73 -21.13
CA LYS A 419 -14.96 -6.06 -21.10
C LYS A 419 -13.86 -7.14 -21.02
N PRO A 420 -14.12 -8.29 -20.36
CA PRO A 420 -13.24 -9.46 -20.46
C PRO A 420 -12.93 -9.75 -21.92
N GLN A 421 -11.67 -9.91 -22.27
CA GLN A 421 -11.31 -10.39 -23.60
C GLN A 421 -11.77 -11.84 -23.68
N ASN A 422 -12.86 -12.08 -24.43
CA ASN A 422 -13.19 -13.42 -24.85
C ASN A 422 -12.06 -13.89 -25.78
N PHE A 423 -11.13 -14.66 -25.25
CA PHE A 423 -10.21 -15.43 -26.09
C PHE A 423 -11.07 -16.43 -26.86
N THR A 424 -11.49 -16.03 -28.07
CA THR A 424 -12.14 -16.95 -28.98
C THR A 424 -11.11 -18.00 -29.37
N VAL A 425 -11.54 -19.26 -29.40
CA VAL A 425 -10.76 -20.46 -29.80
C VAL A 425 -10.16 -20.29 -31.22
N ARG A 426 -10.44 -19.20 -31.93
CA ARG A 426 -9.92 -18.87 -33.24
C ARG A 426 -8.44 -18.47 -33.22
N ASP A 427 -7.93 -17.87 -32.15
CA ASP A 427 -6.52 -17.44 -32.06
C ASP A 427 -5.56 -18.60 -31.80
N SER A 428 -6.06 -19.76 -31.36
CA SER A 428 -5.24 -20.95 -31.16
C SER A 428 -4.88 -21.67 -32.45
N ARG A 429 -5.58 -21.39 -33.59
CA ARG A 429 -5.28 -22.02 -34.88
C ARG A 429 -4.21 -21.27 -35.70
N VAL A 430 -3.96 -20.02 -35.43
CA VAL A 430 -2.95 -19.21 -36.17
C VAL A 430 -1.52 -19.49 -35.67
N MET A 431 -1.37 -20.06 -34.48
CA MET A 431 -0.05 -20.43 -33.90
C MET A 431 0.26 -21.94 -34.00
N ALA A 432 -0.55 -22.71 -34.66
CA ALA A 432 -0.27 -24.10 -34.96
C ALA A 432 0.50 -24.22 -36.28
N ASN A 433 1.81 -24.10 -36.13
CA ASN A 433 2.88 -24.74 -36.92
C ASN A 433 2.89 -24.61 -38.46
N PRO A 434 3.76 -23.74 -39.04
CA PRO A 434 4.05 -23.76 -40.45
C PRO A 434 5.11 -24.81 -40.88
N LEU A 435 5.46 -25.79 -40.07
CA LEU A 435 6.61 -26.69 -40.34
C LEU A 435 6.28 -28.17 -40.60
N THR A 436 5.00 -28.53 -40.83
CA THR A 436 4.65 -29.90 -41.25
C THR A 436 3.71 -29.96 -42.46
N ALA A 437 4.06 -29.27 -43.53
CA ALA A 437 3.53 -29.57 -44.85
C ALA A 437 4.65 -30.16 -45.70
N SER A 438 4.90 -31.43 -45.51
CA SER A 438 5.72 -32.23 -46.45
C SER A 438 4.82 -32.64 -47.60
N PRO A 439 5.23 -32.44 -48.86
CA PRO A 439 4.44 -32.87 -50.00
C PRO A 439 4.53 -34.38 -50.15
N LEU A 440 3.37 -35.06 -50.10
CA LEU A 440 3.25 -36.44 -50.52
C LEU A 440 3.49 -36.51 -52.04
N VAL A 441 4.60 -37.12 -52.39
CA VAL A 441 4.93 -37.63 -53.71
C VAL A 441 3.83 -38.62 -54.13
N ARG A 442 3.16 -38.36 -55.27
CA ARG A 442 2.39 -39.34 -56.01
C ARG A 442 3.36 -40.04 -56.93
N GLU A 443 3.58 -41.29 -56.71
CA GLU A 443 4.06 -42.21 -57.73
C GLU A 443 2.94 -43.19 -58.12
N GLY A 444 2.80 -43.37 -59.46
CA GLY A 444 2.40 -44.52 -60.22
C GLY A 444 0.98 -45.02 -60.14
#